data_d04e77ca875c8874ef19ef23d42846de
#
_entry.id   d04e77ca875c8874ef19ef23d42846de
#
_cell.length_a   1.000
_cell.length_b   1.000
_cell.length_c   1.000
_cell.angle_alpha   90.00
_cell.angle_beta   90.00
_cell.angle_gamma   90.00
#
_symmetry.space_group_name_H-M   'P 1'
#
loop_
_entity.id
_entity.type
_entity.pdbx_description
1 polymer ?
#
loop_
_entity_poly.entity_id
_entity_poly.type
_entity_poly.pdbx_seq_one_letter_code
_entity_poly.pdbx_strand_id
1 'polypeptide(L)'
;GLRRQRQMCIRDRYRPVLVLLGAGLLLVLIRVILRPSVPLMNGKESSGSVWFDIIGLVESIAKDQLTGVGLIIMAAGGFSSYMNRVGATEALVRLVTTPITKLKQPYLILVLAYIIGQLLFLVIPSAAGLAMLLVVVMMPIIIAAGVSPAVGAAVIATTSAMPIGPATGTEILAAHTVGLSPAVYFVKHQLPVAIPTVIAVAITHFFVQRRLDRKGDDEVGGHSDEYSSSGRTAPRWYALFLLLPIILLVVFSPFGVTSIQLSTVSAFLLVWVFAVIVELIGNHDRSSVLTDANAMFVGMGTMFAKVVSLIIAAQLFAEGLKQAGVITLLVKGAEGIGLSLWGMAILFTLVVGLVTFLTGSGVGSFTSFASLAPGIANGLSGSATNLVTPMQF
;
A
#
# COMPACT_ATOMS: atom_id res chain seq x y z
N GLY A 1 6.67 -21.23 -25.88
CA GLY A 1 6.31 -21.44 -24.45
C GLY A 1 7.51 -21.40 -23.51
N LEU A 2 8.54 -22.22 -23.75
CA LEU A 2 9.70 -22.41 -22.86
C LEU A 2 10.60 -21.18 -22.68
N ARG A 3 10.74 -20.30 -23.67
CA ARG A 3 11.50 -19.03 -23.52
C ARG A 3 10.79 -18.02 -22.62
N ARG A 4 9.45 -17.93 -22.66
CA ARG A 4 8.68 -17.07 -21.75
C ARG A 4 8.68 -17.60 -20.32
N GLN A 5 8.62 -18.90 -20.11
CA GLN A 5 8.75 -19.50 -18.77
C GLN A 5 10.14 -19.28 -18.17
N ARG A 6 11.24 -19.40 -18.96
CA ARG A 6 12.59 -19.08 -18.48
C ARG A 6 12.77 -17.60 -18.12
N GLN A 7 12.16 -16.66 -18.86
CA GLN A 7 12.20 -15.25 -18.52
C GLN A 7 11.39 -14.92 -17.25
N MET A 8 10.27 -15.61 -17.00
CA MET A 8 9.51 -15.48 -15.76
C MET A 8 10.30 -15.99 -14.55
N CYS A 9 11.01 -17.14 -14.68
CA CYS A 9 11.86 -17.68 -13.62
C CYS A 9 13.09 -16.82 -13.30
N ILE A 10 13.59 -16.03 -14.25
CA ILE A 10 14.72 -15.11 -14.00
C ILE A 10 14.23 -13.85 -13.28
N ARG A 11 13.00 -13.40 -13.51
CA ARG A 11 12.39 -12.22 -12.90
C ARG A 11 12.11 -12.40 -11.40
N ASP A 12 11.82 -13.61 -10.94
CA ASP A 12 11.59 -13.94 -9.53
C ASP A 12 12.88 -14.17 -8.71
N ARG A 13 14.04 -14.17 -9.38
CA ARG A 13 15.32 -14.53 -8.74
C ARG A 13 15.93 -13.42 -7.89
N TYR A 14 15.56 -12.17 -8.11
CA TYR A 14 16.09 -11.03 -7.36
C TYR A 14 15.00 -10.38 -6.52
N ARG A 15 15.12 -10.51 -5.21
CA ARG A 15 14.23 -9.83 -4.26
C ARG A 15 14.55 -8.33 -4.25
N PRO A 16 13.59 -7.43 -4.55
CA PRO A 16 13.81 -5.98 -4.61
C PRO A 16 14.49 -5.41 -3.37
N VAL A 17 14.15 -5.94 -2.19
CA VAL A 17 14.75 -5.57 -0.91
C VAL A 17 16.28 -5.74 -0.94
N LEU A 18 16.77 -6.90 -1.39
CA LEU A 18 18.21 -7.19 -1.42
C LEU A 18 18.94 -6.36 -2.47
N VAL A 19 18.31 -6.08 -3.60
CA VAL A 19 18.89 -5.23 -4.65
C VAL A 19 19.06 -3.80 -4.16
N LEU A 20 18.01 -3.22 -3.57
CA LEU A 20 18.07 -1.84 -3.05
C LEU A 20 19.03 -1.72 -1.86
N LEU A 21 19.01 -2.69 -0.94
CA LEU A 21 19.90 -2.71 0.20
C LEU A 21 21.36 -2.83 -0.26
N GLY A 22 21.66 -3.76 -1.17
CA GLY A 22 23.01 -3.94 -1.72
C GLY A 22 23.48 -2.73 -2.51
N ALA A 23 22.63 -2.14 -3.34
CA ALA A 23 22.95 -0.92 -4.09
C ALA A 23 23.19 0.28 -3.15
N GLY A 24 22.36 0.44 -2.12
CA GLY A 24 22.53 1.47 -1.11
C GLY A 24 23.84 1.32 -0.34
N LEU A 25 24.15 0.11 0.14
CA LEU A 25 25.43 -0.18 0.80
C LEU A 25 26.62 0.09 -0.12
N LEU A 26 26.54 -0.30 -1.39
CA LEU A 26 27.60 -0.06 -2.37
C LEU A 26 27.86 1.44 -2.57
N LEU A 27 26.81 2.24 -2.71
CA LEU A 27 26.94 3.70 -2.85
C LEU A 27 27.56 4.35 -1.62
N VAL A 28 27.14 3.93 -0.41
CA VAL A 28 27.72 4.42 0.84
C VAL A 28 29.18 3.99 0.95
N LEU A 29 29.52 2.77 0.59
CA LEU A 29 30.89 2.25 0.58
C LEU A 29 31.77 3.05 -0.39
N ILE A 30 31.33 3.27 -1.62
CA ILE A 30 32.06 4.08 -2.61
C ILE A 30 32.31 5.49 -2.07
N ARG A 31 31.31 6.10 -1.44
CA ARG A 31 31.45 7.43 -0.82
C ARG A 31 32.49 7.42 0.29
N VAL A 32 32.51 6.40 1.16
CA VAL A 32 33.50 6.28 2.24
C VAL A 32 34.91 6.12 1.69
N ILE A 33 35.08 5.33 0.62
CA ILE A 33 36.40 5.16 -0.04
C ILE A 33 36.86 6.50 -0.67
N LEU A 34 35.97 7.23 -1.33
CA LEU A 34 36.33 8.48 -2.01
C LEU A 34 36.54 9.67 -1.06
N ARG A 35 35.86 9.68 0.09
CA ARG A 35 35.90 10.78 1.07
C ARG A 35 35.90 10.27 2.52
N PRO A 36 36.96 9.58 2.97
CA PRO A 36 37.01 8.97 4.30
C PRO A 36 36.99 9.98 5.45
N SER A 37 37.43 11.22 5.22
CA SER A 37 37.50 12.28 6.22
C SER A 37 36.14 12.95 6.54
N VAL A 38 35.11 12.69 5.75
CA VAL A 38 33.79 13.27 5.99
C VAL A 38 32.96 12.27 6.82
N PRO A 39 32.43 12.64 8.00
CA PRO A 39 31.62 11.76 8.83
C PRO A 39 30.42 11.21 8.08
N LEU A 40 30.11 9.94 8.29
CA LEU A 40 28.93 9.29 7.73
C LEU A 40 27.68 9.56 8.58
N MET A 41 27.88 9.63 9.88
CA MET A 41 26.87 9.87 10.91
C MET A 41 27.20 11.12 11.71
N ASN A 42 26.17 11.84 12.15
CA ASN A 42 26.36 13.03 12.97
C ASN A 42 26.80 12.65 14.39
N GLY A 43 27.82 13.30 14.86
CA GLY A 43 28.61 13.21 16.10
C GLY A 43 28.24 12.28 17.25
N LYS A 44 26.98 12.11 17.64
CA LYS A 44 26.58 11.27 18.78
C LYS A 44 26.33 9.79 18.46
N GLU A 45 26.22 9.45 17.20
CA GLU A 45 25.88 8.10 16.73
C GLU A 45 27.05 7.39 16.06
N SER A 46 28.19 8.07 15.89
CA SER A 46 29.40 7.47 15.29
C SER A 46 30.06 6.50 16.25
N SER A 47 30.45 5.35 15.74
CA SER A 47 31.25 4.33 16.45
C SER A 47 32.72 4.74 16.66
N GLY A 48 33.15 5.88 16.11
CA GLY A 48 34.53 6.28 16.03
C GLY A 48 35.31 5.72 14.84
N SER A 49 34.67 4.86 14.03
CA SER A 49 35.24 4.32 12.81
C SER A 49 34.24 4.41 11.67
N VAL A 50 34.61 5.11 10.59
CA VAL A 50 33.76 5.30 9.40
C VAL A 50 33.32 3.97 8.78
N TRP A 51 34.12 2.92 8.92
CA TRP A 51 33.81 1.59 8.39
C TRP A 51 32.67 0.91 9.18
N PHE A 52 32.68 1.03 10.51
CA PHE A 52 31.58 0.52 11.35
C PHE A 52 30.33 1.41 11.25
N ASP A 53 30.51 2.70 10.99
CA ASP A 53 29.41 3.64 10.79
C ASP A 53 28.56 3.29 9.55
N ILE A 54 29.07 2.53 8.57
CA ILE A 54 28.28 2.00 7.48
C ILE A 54 27.13 1.12 8.00
N ILE A 55 27.45 0.23 8.95
CA ILE A 55 26.43 -0.64 9.56
C ILE A 55 25.55 0.16 10.54
N GLY A 56 26.16 1.09 11.29
CA GLY A 56 25.43 2.02 12.15
C GLY A 56 24.38 2.85 11.39
N LEU A 57 24.70 3.25 10.16
CA LEU A 57 23.74 3.94 9.29
C LEU A 57 22.53 3.05 8.93
N VAL A 58 22.77 1.76 8.63
CA VAL A 58 21.67 0.81 8.37
C VAL A 58 20.79 0.66 9.61
N GLU A 59 21.41 0.55 10.79
CA GLU A 59 20.70 0.44 12.06
C GLU A 59 19.89 1.70 12.37
N SER A 60 20.45 2.88 12.20
CA SER A 60 19.76 4.16 12.40
C SER A 60 18.55 4.27 11.47
N ILE A 61 18.74 4.02 10.16
CA ILE A 61 17.64 4.03 9.19
C ILE A 61 16.56 2.99 9.56
N ALA A 62 16.95 1.79 9.98
CA ALA A 62 15.99 0.77 10.38
C ALA A 62 15.18 1.20 11.61
N LYS A 63 15.82 1.79 12.63
CA LYS A 63 15.15 2.34 13.82
C LYS A 63 14.15 3.43 13.43
N ASP A 64 14.56 4.40 12.62
CA ASP A 64 13.72 5.52 12.20
C ASP A 64 12.51 5.05 11.38
N GLN A 65 12.74 4.13 10.43
CA GLN A 65 11.65 3.61 9.63
C GLN A 65 10.71 2.69 10.42
N LEU A 66 11.21 1.91 11.37
CA LEU A 66 10.39 1.07 12.24
C LEU A 66 9.51 1.89 13.17
N THR A 67 10.06 2.91 13.82
CA THR A 67 9.32 3.77 14.77
C THR A 67 8.40 4.75 14.07
N GLY A 68 8.77 5.24 12.88
CA GLY A 68 7.97 6.15 12.09
C GLY A 68 6.82 5.44 11.39
N VAL A 69 7.10 4.90 10.22
CA VAL A 69 6.08 4.34 9.32
C VAL A 69 5.87 2.84 9.51
N GLY A 70 6.92 2.12 9.90
CA GLY A 70 6.92 0.65 9.94
C GLY A 70 5.91 0.09 10.91
N LEU A 71 5.87 0.60 12.15
CA LEU A 71 4.94 0.14 13.18
C LEU A 71 3.48 0.39 12.80
N ILE A 72 3.19 1.49 12.10
CA ILE A 72 1.84 1.82 11.62
C ILE A 72 1.42 0.81 10.54
N ILE A 73 2.28 0.51 9.57
CA ILE A 73 2.00 -0.48 8.51
C ILE A 73 1.82 -1.87 9.10
N MET A 74 2.67 -2.25 10.04
CA MET A 74 2.58 -3.53 10.73
C MET A 74 1.27 -3.64 11.52
N ALA A 75 0.89 -2.62 12.29
CA ALA A 75 -0.35 -2.59 13.05
C ALA A 75 -1.59 -2.69 12.16
N ALA A 76 -1.63 -1.92 11.06
CA ALA A 76 -2.73 -1.97 10.09
C ALA A 76 -2.87 -3.35 9.42
N GLY A 77 -1.74 -3.92 8.96
CA GLY A 77 -1.73 -5.25 8.34
C GLY A 77 -2.01 -6.39 9.32
N GLY A 78 -1.52 -6.28 10.55
CA GLY A 78 -1.83 -7.21 11.63
C GLY A 78 -3.32 -7.21 11.97
N PHE A 79 -3.89 -6.01 12.15
CA PHE A 79 -5.31 -5.82 12.36
C PHE A 79 -6.16 -6.42 11.23
N SER A 80 -5.79 -6.15 9.97
CA SER A 80 -6.46 -6.74 8.82
C SER A 80 -6.40 -8.28 8.82
N SER A 81 -5.25 -8.87 9.18
CA SER A 81 -5.08 -10.32 9.28
C SER A 81 -5.99 -10.93 10.35
N TYR A 82 -6.11 -10.28 11.51
CA TYR A 82 -7.02 -10.70 12.56
C TYR A 82 -8.49 -10.58 12.13
N MET A 83 -8.89 -9.46 11.53
CA MET A 83 -10.25 -9.24 11.03
C MET A 83 -10.65 -10.27 9.96
N ASN A 84 -9.71 -10.67 9.09
CA ASN A 84 -9.92 -11.77 8.14
C ASN A 84 -10.13 -13.11 8.87
N ARG A 85 -9.36 -13.36 9.92
CA ARG A 85 -9.41 -14.61 10.69
C ARG A 85 -10.74 -14.80 11.41
N VAL A 86 -11.29 -13.73 12.00
CA VAL A 86 -12.58 -13.75 12.71
C VAL A 86 -13.80 -13.60 11.77
N GLY A 87 -13.58 -13.45 10.46
CA GLY A 87 -14.64 -13.34 9.47
C GLY A 87 -15.29 -11.94 9.37
N ALA A 88 -14.74 -10.92 10.04
CA ALA A 88 -15.27 -9.56 10.00
C ALA A 88 -15.18 -8.95 8.59
N THR A 89 -14.09 -9.25 7.87
CA THR A 89 -13.90 -8.80 6.48
C THR A 89 -14.96 -9.37 5.55
N GLU A 90 -15.27 -10.66 5.69
CA GLU A 90 -16.33 -11.32 4.90
C GLU A 90 -17.72 -10.76 5.24
N ALA A 91 -17.99 -10.49 6.53
CA ALA A 91 -19.24 -9.87 6.97
C ALA A 91 -19.44 -8.48 6.34
N LEU A 92 -18.38 -7.66 6.28
CA LEU A 92 -18.42 -6.34 5.64
C LEU A 92 -18.70 -6.45 4.14
N VAL A 93 -17.98 -7.32 3.43
CA VAL A 93 -18.16 -7.51 1.99
C VAL A 93 -19.57 -7.98 1.68
N ARG A 94 -20.10 -8.96 2.39
CA ARG A 94 -21.50 -9.43 2.23
C ARG A 94 -22.51 -8.31 2.46
N LEU A 95 -22.28 -7.47 3.47
CA LEU A 95 -23.17 -6.34 3.77
C LEU A 95 -23.25 -5.37 2.60
N VAL A 96 -22.12 -5.03 2.00
CA VAL A 96 -22.01 -4.01 0.94
C VAL A 96 -22.39 -4.56 -0.43
N THR A 97 -22.24 -5.88 -0.67
CA THR A 97 -22.56 -6.50 -1.97
C THR A 97 -24.03 -6.89 -2.11
N THR A 98 -24.74 -7.11 -1.01
CA THR A 98 -26.17 -7.51 -1.05
C THR A 98 -27.07 -6.59 -1.91
N PRO A 99 -26.92 -5.25 -1.94
CA PRO A 99 -27.73 -4.39 -2.79
C PRO A 99 -27.51 -4.60 -4.29
N ILE A 100 -26.30 -5.02 -4.70
CA ILE A 100 -25.92 -5.19 -6.11
C ILE A 100 -26.70 -6.33 -6.77
N THR A 101 -26.99 -7.39 -6.03
CA THR A 101 -27.70 -8.57 -6.56
C THR A 101 -29.12 -8.27 -7.06
N LYS A 102 -29.68 -7.11 -6.69
CA LYS A 102 -31.03 -6.65 -7.12
C LYS A 102 -31.02 -5.91 -8.46
N LEU A 103 -29.86 -5.57 -8.98
CA LEU A 103 -29.71 -4.81 -10.22
C LEU A 103 -29.79 -5.72 -11.44
N LYS A 104 -30.45 -5.22 -12.50
CA LYS A 104 -30.66 -5.97 -13.76
C LYS A 104 -29.72 -5.54 -14.90
N GLN A 105 -28.93 -4.48 -14.72
CA GLN A 105 -28.06 -3.95 -15.78
C GLN A 105 -26.61 -4.41 -15.57
N PRO A 106 -26.06 -5.25 -16.47
CA PRO A 106 -24.75 -5.89 -16.29
C PRO A 106 -23.62 -4.88 -16.06
N TYR A 107 -23.50 -3.87 -16.89
CA TYR A 107 -22.40 -2.90 -16.84
C TYR A 107 -22.52 -1.92 -15.68
N LEU A 108 -23.73 -1.67 -15.16
CA LEU A 108 -23.92 -0.92 -13.93
C LEU A 108 -23.45 -1.72 -12.71
N ILE A 109 -23.64 -3.03 -12.74
CA ILE A 109 -23.12 -3.95 -11.72
C ILE A 109 -21.59 -3.87 -11.68
N LEU A 110 -20.91 -3.81 -12.84
CA LEU A 110 -19.45 -3.66 -12.91
C LEU A 110 -18.98 -2.35 -12.29
N VAL A 111 -19.62 -1.23 -12.63
CA VAL A 111 -19.29 0.09 -12.08
C VAL A 111 -19.46 0.10 -10.57
N LEU A 112 -20.57 -0.45 -10.07
CA LEU A 112 -20.83 -0.52 -8.63
C LEU A 112 -19.87 -1.49 -7.93
N ALA A 113 -19.52 -2.61 -8.54
CA ALA A 113 -18.52 -3.54 -8.03
C ALA A 113 -17.16 -2.84 -7.86
N TYR A 114 -16.74 -2.05 -8.84
CA TYR A 114 -15.53 -1.24 -8.76
C TYR A 114 -15.60 -0.20 -7.63
N ILE A 115 -16.68 0.59 -7.58
CA ILE A 115 -16.85 1.64 -6.55
C ILE A 115 -16.87 1.01 -5.15
N ILE A 116 -17.63 -0.06 -4.96
CA ILE A 116 -17.67 -0.78 -3.69
C ILE A 116 -16.30 -1.36 -3.33
N GLY A 117 -15.60 -1.92 -4.30
CA GLY A 117 -14.23 -2.39 -4.09
C GLY A 117 -13.30 -1.28 -3.61
N GLN A 118 -13.39 -0.07 -4.19
CA GLN A 118 -12.62 1.10 -3.73
C GLN A 118 -13.00 1.54 -2.31
N LEU A 119 -14.30 1.54 -1.97
CA LEU A 119 -14.75 1.82 -0.61
C LEU A 119 -14.27 0.76 0.40
N LEU A 120 -14.27 -0.50 0.00
CA LEU A 120 -13.73 -1.58 0.81
C LEU A 120 -12.22 -1.45 1.01
N PHE A 121 -11.50 -0.92 0.02
CA PHE A 121 -10.05 -0.69 0.14
C PHE A 121 -9.70 0.32 1.24
N LEU A 122 -10.57 1.30 1.50
CA LEU A 122 -10.39 2.24 2.62
C LEU A 122 -10.25 1.53 3.98
N VAL A 123 -10.88 0.36 4.10
CA VAL A 123 -11.04 -0.38 5.37
C VAL A 123 -10.17 -1.63 5.39
N ILE A 124 -9.93 -2.23 4.23
CA ILE A 124 -9.15 -3.47 4.07
C ILE A 124 -7.84 -3.13 3.34
N PRO A 125 -6.75 -2.76 4.06
CA PRO A 125 -5.53 -2.25 3.45
C PRO A 125 -4.64 -3.34 2.83
N SER A 126 -5.24 -4.42 2.34
CA SER A 126 -4.56 -5.54 1.71
C SER A 126 -5.09 -5.76 0.30
N ALA A 127 -4.35 -5.29 -0.72
CA ALA A 127 -4.73 -5.43 -2.11
C ALA A 127 -5.00 -6.89 -2.51
N ALA A 128 -4.08 -7.79 -2.16
CA ALA A 128 -4.24 -9.21 -2.48
C ALA A 128 -5.42 -9.85 -1.71
N GLY A 129 -5.56 -9.53 -0.42
CA GLY A 129 -6.65 -10.05 0.41
C GLY A 129 -8.02 -9.59 -0.08
N LEU A 130 -8.15 -8.29 -0.41
CA LEU A 130 -9.38 -7.74 -0.97
C LEU A 130 -9.68 -8.31 -2.36
N ALA A 131 -8.68 -8.40 -3.25
CA ALA A 131 -8.87 -8.96 -4.58
C ALA A 131 -9.41 -10.39 -4.53
N MET A 132 -8.80 -11.26 -3.70
CA MET A 132 -9.25 -12.65 -3.53
C MET A 132 -10.67 -12.74 -2.98
N LEU A 133 -10.99 -11.88 -2.00
CA LEU A 133 -12.33 -11.83 -1.42
C LEU A 133 -13.37 -11.36 -2.46
N LEU A 134 -13.04 -10.34 -3.26
CA LEU A 134 -13.92 -9.86 -4.33
C LEU A 134 -14.11 -10.93 -5.43
N VAL A 135 -13.08 -11.71 -5.76
CA VAL A 135 -13.21 -12.85 -6.67
C VAL A 135 -14.24 -13.85 -6.15
N VAL A 136 -14.16 -14.23 -4.88
CA VAL A 136 -15.09 -15.21 -4.30
C VAL A 136 -16.52 -14.68 -4.22
N VAL A 137 -16.72 -13.41 -3.87
CA VAL A 137 -18.06 -12.84 -3.59
C VAL A 137 -18.66 -12.12 -4.81
N MET A 138 -17.85 -11.33 -5.53
CA MET A 138 -18.35 -10.49 -6.63
C MET A 138 -18.37 -11.22 -7.97
N MET A 139 -17.40 -12.12 -8.23
CA MET A 139 -17.32 -12.80 -9.52
C MET A 139 -18.60 -13.60 -9.85
N PRO A 140 -19.18 -14.39 -8.94
CA PRO A 140 -20.45 -15.07 -9.20
C PRO A 140 -21.60 -14.10 -9.55
N ILE A 141 -21.65 -12.94 -8.90
CA ILE A 141 -22.68 -11.91 -9.15
C ILE A 141 -22.51 -11.30 -10.55
N ILE A 142 -21.27 -11.01 -10.93
CA ILE A 142 -20.92 -10.42 -12.24
C ILE A 142 -21.25 -11.41 -13.37
N ILE A 143 -20.89 -12.69 -13.20
CA ILE A 143 -21.19 -13.76 -14.17
C ILE A 143 -22.70 -14.00 -14.28
N ALA A 144 -23.42 -14.04 -13.14
CA ALA A 144 -24.87 -14.20 -13.12
C ALA A 144 -25.59 -13.03 -13.81
N ALA A 145 -24.97 -11.85 -13.84
CA ALA A 145 -25.47 -10.69 -14.59
C ALA A 145 -25.21 -10.75 -16.10
N GLY A 146 -24.55 -11.83 -16.60
CA GLY A 146 -24.27 -12.03 -18.02
C GLY A 146 -23.00 -11.34 -18.53
N VAL A 147 -22.07 -11.01 -17.62
CA VAL A 147 -20.75 -10.43 -17.96
C VAL A 147 -19.71 -11.53 -18.01
N SER A 148 -18.77 -11.45 -18.95
CA SER A 148 -17.70 -12.44 -19.07
C SER A 148 -16.76 -12.45 -17.87
N PRO A 149 -16.21 -13.62 -17.48
CA PRO A 149 -15.26 -13.74 -16.36
C PRO A 149 -14.02 -12.86 -16.52
N ALA A 150 -13.54 -12.69 -17.76
CA ALA A 150 -12.37 -11.85 -18.06
C ALA A 150 -12.63 -10.38 -17.71
N VAL A 151 -13.80 -9.86 -18.04
CA VAL A 151 -14.23 -8.49 -17.71
C VAL A 151 -14.40 -8.33 -16.19
N GLY A 152 -15.00 -9.31 -15.52
CA GLY A 152 -15.10 -9.33 -14.05
C GLY A 152 -13.73 -9.30 -13.38
N ALA A 153 -12.80 -10.12 -13.85
CA ALA A 153 -11.42 -10.14 -13.36
C ALA A 153 -10.70 -8.80 -13.56
N ALA A 154 -10.89 -8.15 -14.71
CA ALA A 154 -10.32 -6.82 -14.98
C ALA A 154 -10.84 -5.76 -14.00
N VAL A 155 -12.12 -5.77 -13.65
CA VAL A 155 -12.72 -4.85 -12.67
C VAL A 155 -12.13 -5.09 -11.27
N ILE A 156 -12.03 -6.33 -10.85
CA ILE A 156 -11.44 -6.68 -9.54
C ILE A 156 -9.95 -6.30 -9.49
N ALA A 157 -9.21 -6.55 -10.57
CA ALA A 157 -7.79 -6.19 -10.66
C ALA A 157 -7.59 -4.68 -10.56
N THR A 158 -8.38 -3.87 -11.26
CA THR A 158 -8.28 -2.40 -11.20
C THR A 158 -8.67 -1.83 -9.83
N THR A 159 -9.58 -2.48 -9.11
CA THR A 159 -9.87 -2.13 -7.71
C THR A 159 -8.63 -2.22 -6.83
N SER A 160 -7.80 -3.25 -7.05
CA SER A 160 -6.59 -3.49 -6.26
C SER A 160 -5.35 -2.72 -6.77
N ALA A 161 -5.43 -2.16 -7.97
CA ALA A 161 -4.31 -1.43 -8.59
C ALA A 161 -4.12 -0.02 -8.00
N MET A 162 -5.17 0.59 -7.46
CA MET A 162 -5.13 1.93 -6.90
C MET A 162 -5.46 1.88 -5.40
N PRO A 163 -4.43 1.71 -4.55
CA PRO A 163 -4.63 1.65 -3.10
C PRO A 163 -5.01 3.04 -2.56
N ILE A 164 -6.25 3.18 -2.09
CA ILE A 164 -6.78 4.39 -1.48
C ILE A 164 -7.08 4.11 -0.02
N GLY A 165 -6.64 5.00 0.87
CA GLY A 165 -7.04 4.96 2.26
C GLY A 165 -5.90 5.17 3.27
N PRO A 166 -6.20 5.78 4.42
CA PRO A 166 -5.19 6.20 5.40
C PRO A 166 -4.47 5.04 6.10
N ALA A 167 -4.92 3.81 5.88
CA ALA A 167 -4.34 2.60 6.45
C ALA A 167 -3.45 1.82 5.45
N THR A 168 -3.35 2.26 4.19
CA THR A 168 -2.51 1.59 3.20
C THR A 168 -1.04 1.92 3.38
N GLY A 169 -0.14 0.97 3.09
CA GLY A 169 1.29 1.16 3.31
C GLY A 169 1.90 2.30 2.47
N THR A 170 1.42 2.47 1.24
CA THR A 170 1.86 3.56 0.34
C THR A 170 1.42 4.92 0.84
N GLU A 171 0.20 5.03 1.37
CA GLU A 171 -0.34 6.25 1.94
C GLU A 171 0.39 6.67 3.22
N ILE A 172 0.63 5.70 4.11
CA ILE A 172 1.38 5.92 5.35
C ILE A 172 2.81 6.41 5.03
N LEU A 173 3.46 5.79 4.03
CA LEU A 173 4.79 6.21 3.59
C LEU A 173 4.76 7.61 2.97
N ALA A 174 3.79 7.91 2.10
CA ALA A 174 3.63 9.22 1.49
C ALA A 174 3.43 10.32 2.55
N ALA A 175 2.52 10.10 3.49
CA ALA A 175 2.26 11.01 4.60
C ALA A 175 3.53 11.27 5.43
N HIS A 176 4.24 10.21 5.79
CA HIS A 176 5.50 10.31 6.53
C HIS A 176 6.57 11.10 5.74
N THR A 177 6.70 10.83 4.44
CA THR A 177 7.68 11.49 3.56
C THR A 177 7.47 13.00 3.48
N VAL A 178 6.21 13.46 3.58
CA VAL A 178 5.86 14.87 3.55
C VAL A 178 5.62 15.48 4.95
N GLY A 179 5.86 14.72 6.01
CA GLY A 179 5.73 15.19 7.40
C GLY A 179 4.28 15.39 7.88
N LEU A 180 3.31 14.67 7.31
CA LEU A 180 1.89 14.74 7.67
C LEU A 180 1.42 13.46 8.35
N SER A 181 0.36 13.54 9.14
CA SER A 181 -0.33 12.32 9.58
C SER A 181 -1.08 11.66 8.42
N PRO A 182 -1.22 10.31 8.39
CA PRO A 182 -1.91 9.61 7.31
C PRO A 182 -3.34 10.12 7.06
N ALA A 183 -4.10 10.43 8.11
CA ALA A 183 -5.45 10.96 7.99
C ALA A 183 -5.48 12.36 7.33
N VAL A 184 -4.56 13.25 7.70
CA VAL A 184 -4.45 14.59 7.11
C VAL A 184 -4.02 14.52 5.66
N TYR A 185 -3.03 13.67 5.34
CA TYR A 185 -2.57 13.49 3.96
C TYR A 185 -3.68 12.92 3.09
N PHE A 186 -4.39 11.90 3.56
CA PHE A 186 -5.53 11.31 2.87
C PHE A 186 -6.58 12.35 2.50
N VAL A 187 -7.06 13.13 3.47
CA VAL A 187 -8.14 14.11 3.25
C VAL A 187 -7.70 15.27 2.36
N LYS A 188 -6.48 15.79 2.56
CA LYS A 188 -6.03 17.01 1.87
C LYS A 188 -5.39 16.74 0.51
N HIS A 189 -4.74 15.60 0.30
CA HIS A 189 -3.94 15.35 -0.88
C HIS A 189 -4.40 14.15 -1.70
N GLN A 190 -4.72 13.02 -1.06
CA GLN A 190 -5.13 11.83 -1.80
C GLN A 190 -6.59 11.91 -2.25
N LEU A 191 -7.51 12.26 -1.37
CA LEU A 191 -8.95 12.26 -1.67
C LEU A 191 -9.34 13.18 -2.85
N PRO A 192 -8.81 14.42 -2.97
CA PRO A 192 -9.11 15.30 -4.09
C PRO A 192 -8.70 14.73 -5.45
N VAL A 193 -7.65 13.89 -5.51
CA VAL A 193 -7.20 13.22 -6.73
C VAL A 193 -7.91 11.88 -6.92
N ALA A 194 -8.15 11.16 -5.84
CA ALA A 194 -8.79 9.85 -5.86
C ALA A 194 -10.24 9.91 -6.38
N ILE A 195 -11.03 10.90 -5.95
CA ILE A 195 -12.43 11.02 -6.38
C ILE A 195 -12.56 11.12 -7.91
N PRO A 196 -11.93 12.10 -8.60
CA PRO A 196 -12.04 12.20 -10.05
C PRO A 196 -11.42 10.98 -10.75
N THR A 197 -10.35 10.39 -10.22
CA THR A 197 -9.73 9.19 -10.79
C THR A 197 -10.67 7.98 -10.69
N VAL A 198 -11.30 7.75 -9.54
CA VAL A 198 -12.29 6.68 -9.37
C VAL A 198 -13.47 6.85 -10.33
N ILE A 199 -13.97 8.08 -10.49
CA ILE A 199 -15.05 8.39 -11.44
C ILE A 199 -14.61 8.10 -12.89
N ALA A 200 -13.40 8.54 -13.28
CA ALA A 200 -12.88 8.31 -14.61
C ALA A 200 -12.70 6.82 -14.92
N VAL A 201 -12.15 6.03 -13.97
CA VAL A 201 -12.00 4.58 -14.11
C VAL A 201 -13.37 3.88 -14.15
N ALA A 202 -14.34 4.30 -13.32
CA ALA A 202 -15.69 3.78 -13.33
C ALA A 202 -16.39 4.00 -14.70
N ILE A 203 -16.24 5.20 -15.26
CA ILE A 203 -16.74 5.54 -16.62
C ILE A 203 -16.02 4.68 -17.68
N THR A 204 -14.72 4.51 -17.55
CA THR A 204 -13.91 3.67 -18.45
C THR A 204 -14.41 2.24 -18.42
N HIS A 205 -14.65 1.66 -17.24
CA HIS A 205 -15.24 0.32 -17.12
C HIS A 205 -16.59 0.22 -17.79
N PHE A 206 -17.47 1.21 -17.64
CA PHE A 206 -18.79 1.19 -18.28
C PHE A 206 -18.70 1.13 -19.80
N PHE A 207 -17.89 1.99 -20.42
CA PHE A 207 -17.82 2.10 -21.88
C PHE A 207 -16.91 1.07 -22.53
N VAL A 208 -15.71 0.88 -21.99
CA VAL A 208 -14.67 0.00 -22.58
C VAL A 208 -15.06 -1.45 -22.40
N GLN A 209 -15.45 -1.86 -21.18
CA GLN A 209 -15.83 -3.25 -20.94
C GLN A 209 -17.10 -3.65 -21.72
N ARG A 210 -18.06 -2.75 -21.86
CA ARG A 210 -19.22 -2.96 -22.74
C ARG A 210 -18.83 -3.20 -24.20
N ARG A 211 -17.74 -2.56 -24.67
CA ARG A 211 -17.25 -2.78 -26.04
C ARG A 211 -16.47 -4.08 -26.17
N LEU A 212 -15.65 -4.41 -25.18
CA LEU A 212 -14.83 -5.63 -25.18
C LEU A 212 -15.70 -6.88 -25.04
N ASP A 213 -16.65 -6.87 -24.13
CA ASP A 213 -17.55 -7.99 -23.88
C ASP A 213 -18.42 -8.35 -25.12
N ARG A 214 -18.76 -7.33 -25.94
CA ARG A 214 -19.48 -7.54 -27.21
C ARG A 214 -18.62 -8.12 -28.34
N LYS A 215 -17.29 -8.12 -28.19
CA LYS A 215 -16.34 -8.59 -29.20
C LYS A 215 -15.73 -9.94 -28.87
N GLY A 216 -15.87 -10.42 -27.65
CA GLY A 216 -15.21 -11.60 -27.15
C GLY A 216 -16.16 -12.77 -26.98
N ASP A 217 -16.12 -13.69 -27.93
CA ASP A 217 -16.66 -15.06 -27.82
C ASP A 217 -15.58 -16.03 -27.27
N ASP A 218 -14.62 -15.53 -26.50
CA ASP A 218 -13.50 -16.38 -26.10
C ASP A 218 -13.62 -16.83 -24.64
N GLU A 219 -13.81 -18.14 -24.50
CA GLU A 219 -13.61 -18.93 -23.28
C GLU A 219 -12.20 -18.72 -22.70
N VAL A 220 -12.08 -17.85 -21.73
CA VAL A 220 -10.91 -17.87 -20.84
C VAL A 220 -11.27 -18.71 -19.62
N GLY A 221 -11.06 -20.00 -19.73
CA GLY A 221 -11.07 -20.94 -18.61
C GLY A 221 -9.97 -20.61 -17.62
N GLY A 222 -10.27 -19.77 -16.64
CA GLY A 222 -9.42 -19.56 -15.47
C GLY A 222 -9.67 -20.70 -14.48
N HIS A 223 -8.66 -21.52 -14.21
CA HIS A 223 -8.65 -22.41 -13.06
C HIS A 223 -8.71 -21.53 -11.82
N SER A 224 -9.80 -21.60 -11.08
CA SER A 224 -9.91 -21.07 -9.74
C SER A 224 -9.18 -22.05 -8.81
N ASP A 225 -7.92 -21.74 -8.47
CA ASP A 225 -7.30 -22.36 -7.31
C ASP A 225 -8.21 -22.07 -6.11
N GLU A 226 -8.63 -23.13 -5.44
CA GLU A 226 -9.50 -23.09 -4.27
C GLU A 226 -8.88 -22.22 -3.18
N TYR A 227 -9.25 -20.94 -3.16
CA TYR A 227 -8.99 -20.10 -2.02
C TYR A 227 -9.96 -20.49 -0.91
N SER A 228 -9.46 -21.19 0.08
CA SER A 228 -10.17 -21.46 1.32
C SER A 228 -10.49 -20.12 2.00
N SER A 229 -11.70 -19.63 1.77
CA SER A 229 -12.30 -18.67 2.69
C SER A 229 -12.16 -19.25 4.09
N SER A 230 -11.87 -18.46 5.10
CA SER A 230 -11.69 -18.93 6.47
C SER A 230 -12.96 -19.55 7.09
N GLY A 231 -13.89 -20.01 6.31
CA GLY A 231 -15.05 -20.83 6.65
C GLY A 231 -15.96 -20.35 7.80
N ARG A 232 -15.55 -19.33 8.53
CA ARG A 232 -16.26 -18.80 9.69
C ARG A 232 -17.18 -17.67 9.28
N THR A 233 -18.48 -17.95 9.24
CA THR A 233 -19.51 -16.95 8.99
C THR A 233 -19.72 -16.09 10.22
N ALA A 234 -19.08 -14.93 10.27
CA ALA A 234 -19.29 -13.96 11.34
C ALA A 234 -20.65 -13.25 11.22
N PRO A 235 -21.27 -12.82 12.32
CA PRO A 235 -22.43 -11.96 12.32
C PRO A 235 -22.17 -10.64 11.58
N ARG A 236 -23.21 -10.06 10.95
CA ARG A 236 -23.08 -8.83 10.14
C ARG A 236 -22.49 -7.65 10.92
N TRP A 237 -22.74 -7.55 12.22
CA TRP A 237 -22.23 -6.46 13.06
C TRP A 237 -20.71 -6.48 13.25
N TYR A 238 -20.02 -7.61 12.99
CA TYR A 238 -18.55 -7.69 12.96
C TYR A 238 -17.92 -6.75 11.94
N ALA A 239 -18.65 -6.38 10.89
CA ALA A 239 -18.23 -5.35 9.94
C ALA A 239 -17.88 -4.00 10.62
N LEU A 240 -18.50 -3.71 11.77
CA LEU A 240 -18.24 -2.49 12.53
C LEU A 240 -16.81 -2.42 13.07
N PHE A 241 -16.20 -3.55 13.43
CA PHE A 241 -14.82 -3.57 13.91
C PHE A 241 -13.83 -3.03 12.87
N LEU A 242 -14.08 -3.27 11.60
CA LEU A 242 -13.22 -2.75 10.52
C LEU A 242 -13.34 -1.25 10.34
N LEU A 243 -14.50 -0.67 10.62
CA LEU A 243 -14.76 0.76 10.51
C LEU A 243 -14.25 1.54 11.73
N LEU A 244 -14.24 0.91 12.91
CA LEU A 244 -13.91 1.56 14.18
C LEU A 244 -12.55 2.26 14.18
N PRO A 245 -11.41 1.69 13.71
CA PRO A 245 -10.14 2.39 13.71
C PRO A 245 -10.18 3.68 12.89
N ILE A 246 -10.84 3.66 11.74
CA ILE A 246 -10.98 4.83 10.87
C ILE A 246 -11.85 5.88 11.55
N ILE A 247 -12.97 5.48 12.15
CA ILE A 247 -13.84 6.37 12.91
C ILE A 247 -13.05 7.03 14.05
N LEU A 248 -12.30 6.26 14.83
CA LEU A 248 -11.46 6.77 15.92
C LEU A 248 -10.41 7.77 15.40
N LEU A 249 -9.75 7.45 14.29
CA LEU A 249 -8.74 8.33 13.68
C LEU A 249 -9.35 9.64 13.17
N VAL A 250 -10.56 9.62 12.66
CA VAL A 250 -11.25 10.84 12.22
C VAL A 250 -11.76 11.64 13.41
N VAL A 251 -12.39 10.99 14.38
CA VAL A 251 -12.95 11.64 15.58
C VAL A 251 -11.84 12.30 16.42
N PHE A 252 -10.71 11.64 16.61
CA PHE A 252 -9.55 12.13 17.36
C PHE A 252 -8.46 12.75 16.47
N SER A 253 -8.85 13.32 15.35
CA SER A 253 -7.98 14.08 14.45
C SER A 253 -8.16 15.59 14.65
N PRO A 254 -7.33 16.44 14.02
CA PRO A 254 -7.54 17.88 13.98
C PRO A 254 -8.90 18.32 13.42
N PHE A 255 -9.66 17.42 12.81
CA PHE A 255 -11.00 17.69 12.29
C PHE A 255 -12.13 17.44 13.31
N GLY A 256 -11.81 16.82 14.47
CA GLY A 256 -12.77 16.45 15.51
C GLY A 256 -12.34 16.86 16.91
N VAL A 257 -12.24 15.90 17.83
CA VAL A 257 -11.87 16.15 19.23
C VAL A 257 -10.34 16.32 19.35
N THR A 258 -9.89 17.55 19.54
CA THR A 258 -8.46 17.89 19.60
C THR A 258 -7.81 17.69 20.96
N SER A 259 -8.62 17.48 22.02
CA SER A 259 -8.13 17.28 23.39
C SER A 259 -7.45 15.92 23.62
N ILE A 260 -7.72 14.94 22.76
CA ILE A 260 -7.13 13.59 22.82
C ILE A 260 -6.39 13.34 21.51
N GLN A 261 -5.08 13.07 21.61
CA GLN A 261 -4.27 12.71 20.45
C GLN A 261 -4.12 11.18 20.38
N LEU A 262 -4.89 10.55 19.49
CA LEU A 262 -4.81 9.11 19.28
C LEU A 262 -3.87 8.81 18.10
N SER A 263 -2.80 8.03 18.36
CA SER A 263 -1.93 7.57 17.28
C SER A 263 -2.62 6.49 16.44
N THR A 264 -2.23 6.38 15.18
CA THR A 264 -2.77 5.35 14.27
C THR A 264 -2.56 3.94 14.81
N VAL A 265 -1.39 3.68 15.40
CA VAL A 265 -1.08 2.38 16.03
C VAL A 265 -2.01 2.11 17.20
N SER A 266 -2.21 3.12 18.08
CA SER A 266 -3.10 2.99 19.23
C SER A 266 -4.54 2.73 18.84
N ALA A 267 -5.03 3.33 17.75
CA ALA A 267 -6.38 3.08 17.23
C ALA A 267 -6.55 1.61 16.80
N PHE A 268 -5.60 1.05 16.04
CA PHE A 268 -5.66 -0.36 15.63
C PHE A 268 -5.56 -1.32 16.82
N LEU A 269 -4.64 -1.07 17.75
CA LEU A 269 -4.46 -1.92 18.93
C LEU A 269 -5.69 -1.87 19.86
N LEU A 270 -6.26 -0.69 20.07
CA LEU A 270 -7.45 -0.52 20.92
C LEU A 270 -8.64 -1.31 20.37
N VAL A 271 -8.89 -1.18 19.06
CA VAL A 271 -10.00 -1.92 18.42
C VAL A 271 -9.71 -3.42 18.39
N TRP A 272 -8.46 -3.84 18.17
CA TRP A 272 -8.08 -5.25 18.25
C TRP A 272 -8.33 -5.84 19.64
N VAL A 273 -7.88 -5.16 20.71
CA VAL A 273 -8.12 -5.59 22.09
C VAL A 273 -9.63 -5.68 22.36
N PHE A 274 -10.38 -4.66 21.96
CA PHE A 274 -11.83 -4.65 22.10
C PHE A 274 -12.50 -5.82 21.37
N ALA A 275 -12.11 -6.10 20.15
CA ALA A 275 -12.64 -7.22 19.36
C ALA A 275 -12.29 -8.58 20.00
N VAL A 276 -11.07 -8.76 20.53
CA VAL A 276 -10.67 -9.98 21.27
C VAL A 276 -11.52 -10.15 22.51
N ILE A 277 -11.79 -9.10 23.29
CA ILE A 277 -12.64 -9.15 24.48
C ILE A 277 -14.06 -9.57 24.09
N VAL A 278 -14.62 -9.00 23.04
CA VAL A 278 -15.95 -9.37 22.55
C VAL A 278 -16.02 -10.83 22.11
N GLU A 279 -14.99 -11.32 21.41
CA GLU A 279 -14.87 -12.75 21.04
C GLU A 279 -14.77 -13.66 22.26
N LEU A 280 -14.01 -13.28 23.28
CA LEU A 280 -13.88 -14.06 24.53
C LEU A 280 -15.20 -14.16 25.31
N ILE A 281 -16.04 -13.11 25.25
CA ILE A 281 -17.35 -13.10 25.90
C ILE A 281 -18.36 -13.95 25.09
N GLY A 282 -18.31 -13.83 23.75
CA GLY A 282 -19.28 -14.49 22.86
C GLY A 282 -18.96 -15.95 22.53
N ASN A 283 -17.72 -16.40 22.72
CA ASN A 283 -17.27 -17.72 22.31
C ASN A 283 -16.89 -18.58 23.53
N HIS A 284 -17.41 -19.80 23.57
CA HIS A 284 -17.12 -20.76 24.66
C HIS A 284 -15.71 -21.35 24.57
N ASP A 285 -15.10 -21.40 23.37
CA ASP A 285 -13.73 -21.88 23.16
C ASP A 285 -12.70 -20.73 23.22
N ARG A 286 -12.26 -20.45 24.44
CA ARG A 286 -11.26 -19.39 24.70
C ARG A 286 -9.91 -19.68 24.04
N SER A 287 -9.54 -20.95 23.88
CA SER A 287 -8.26 -21.35 23.25
C SER A 287 -8.25 -20.98 21.77
N SER A 288 -9.36 -21.21 21.07
CA SER A 288 -9.53 -20.81 19.68
C SER A 288 -9.43 -19.28 19.52
N VAL A 289 -10.09 -18.51 20.40
CA VAL A 289 -10.04 -17.03 20.37
C VAL A 289 -8.63 -16.51 20.55
N LEU A 290 -7.85 -17.05 21.49
CA LEU A 290 -6.46 -16.64 21.71
C LEU A 290 -5.56 -17.00 20.52
N THR A 291 -5.81 -18.17 19.89
CA THR A 291 -5.11 -18.57 18.66
C THR A 291 -5.43 -17.63 17.51
N ASP A 292 -6.69 -17.24 17.36
CA ASP A 292 -7.11 -16.26 16.33
C ASP A 292 -6.54 -14.88 16.62
N ALA A 293 -6.47 -14.44 17.88
CA ALA A 293 -5.86 -13.18 18.28
C ALA A 293 -4.38 -13.08 17.87
N ASN A 294 -3.64 -14.21 17.87
CA ASN A 294 -2.26 -14.27 17.41
C ASN A 294 -2.09 -13.91 15.92
N ALA A 295 -3.16 -13.98 15.11
CA ALA A 295 -3.13 -13.56 13.72
C ALA A 295 -2.71 -12.07 13.54
N MET A 296 -2.94 -11.24 14.57
CA MET A 296 -2.43 -9.86 14.62
C MET A 296 -0.90 -9.84 14.49
N PHE A 297 -0.19 -10.59 15.28
CA PHE A 297 1.28 -10.62 15.31
C PHE A 297 1.88 -11.28 14.07
N VAL A 298 1.24 -12.35 13.58
CA VAL A 298 1.62 -13.01 12.32
C VAL A 298 1.45 -12.04 11.14
N GLY A 299 0.35 -11.29 11.12
CA GLY A 299 0.10 -10.25 10.12
C GLY A 299 1.13 -9.12 10.19
N MET A 300 1.50 -8.67 11.40
CA MET A 300 2.57 -7.69 11.61
C MET A 300 3.90 -8.18 11.04
N GLY A 301 4.29 -9.42 11.32
CA GLY A 301 5.51 -10.03 10.78
C GLY A 301 5.49 -10.13 9.24
N THR A 302 4.32 -10.44 8.66
CA THR A 302 4.13 -10.48 7.21
C THR A 302 4.32 -9.09 6.58
N MET A 303 3.78 -8.03 7.19
CA MET A 303 3.96 -6.65 6.72
C MET A 303 5.41 -6.20 6.88
N PHE A 304 6.08 -6.56 7.98
CA PHE A 304 7.51 -6.33 8.12
C PHE A 304 8.29 -6.92 6.95
N ALA A 305 8.11 -8.22 6.67
CA ALA A 305 8.85 -8.92 5.63
C ALA A 305 8.55 -8.43 4.20
N LYS A 306 7.31 -7.99 3.91
CA LYS A 306 6.89 -7.61 2.56
C LYS A 306 7.02 -6.11 2.25
N VAL A 307 6.81 -5.25 3.25
CA VAL A 307 6.70 -3.80 3.04
C VAL A 307 7.75 -3.03 3.82
N VAL A 308 7.86 -3.23 5.14
CA VAL A 308 8.75 -2.42 5.98
C VAL A 308 10.22 -2.66 5.63
N SER A 309 10.62 -3.91 5.39
CA SER A 309 11.97 -4.25 4.94
C SER A 309 12.32 -3.57 3.60
N LEU A 310 11.35 -3.43 2.70
CA LEU A 310 11.53 -2.73 1.42
C LEU A 310 11.71 -1.22 1.63
N ILE A 311 10.94 -0.63 2.56
CA ILE A 311 11.06 0.80 2.91
C ILE A 311 12.46 1.09 3.49
N ILE A 312 12.94 0.24 4.41
CA ILE A 312 14.29 0.36 4.98
C ILE A 312 15.37 0.29 3.88
N ALA A 313 15.26 -0.68 2.98
CA ALA A 313 16.21 -0.84 1.88
C ALA A 313 16.17 0.34 0.90
N ALA A 314 14.97 0.85 0.57
CA ALA A 314 14.79 2.02 -0.30
C ALA A 314 15.34 3.29 0.35
N GLN A 315 15.15 3.47 1.65
CA GLN A 315 15.68 4.63 2.37
C GLN A 315 17.22 4.60 2.43
N LEU A 316 17.82 3.43 2.63
CA LEU A 316 19.28 3.27 2.56
C LEU A 316 19.81 3.61 1.16
N PHE A 317 19.12 3.16 0.11
CA PHE A 317 19.47 3.48 -1.26
C PHE A 317 19.37 4.99 -1.53
N ALA A 318 18.30 5.63 -1.06
CA ALA A 318 18.10 7.08 -1.19
C ALA A 318 19.18 7.87 -0.45
N GLU A 319 19.56 7.46 0.76
CA GLU A 319 20.63 8.08 1.52
C GLU A 319 21.99 7.88 0.82
N GLY A 320 22.24 6.70 0.26
CA GLY A 320 23.43 6.43 -0.57
C GLY A 320 23.52 7.36 -1.79
N LEU A 321 22.41 7.56 -2.52
CA LEU A 321 22.36 8.49 -3.65
C LEU A 321 22.58 9.95 -3.22
N LYS A 322 21.99 10.35 -2.10
CA LYS A 322 22.17 11.70 -1.53
C LYS A 322 23.62 11.95 -1.16
N GLN A 323 24.26 11.04 -0.46
CA GLN A 323 25.67 11.15 -0.04
C GLN A 323 26.64 11.07 -1.21
N ALA A 324 26.33 10.34 -2.26
CA ALA A 324 27.07 10.31 -3.52
C ALA A 324 26.92 11.60 -4.34
N GLY A 325 26.00 12.52 -3.95
CA GLY A 325 25.75 13.77 -4.66
C GLY A 325 24.86 13.63 -5.89
N VAL A 326 24.28 12.46 -6.13
CA VAL A 326 23.43 12.20 -7.31
C VAL A 326 22.18 13.08 -7.30
N ILE A 327 21.58 13.32 -6.13
CA ILE A 327 20.42 14.22 -6.00
C ILE A 327 20.79 15.64 -6.44
N THR A 328 21.95 16.14 -6.02
CA THR A 328 22.44 17.47 -6.44
C THR A 328 22.67 17.55 -7.95
N LEU A 329 23.20 16.49 -8.56
CA LEU A 329 23.39 16.43 -10.01
C LEU A 329 22.05 16.42 -10.76
N LEU A 330 21.06 15.67 -10.26
CA LEU A 330 19.71 15.63 -10.83
C LEU A 330 19.03 17.01 -10.77
N VAL A 331 19.13 17.69 -9.62
CA VAL A 331 18.58 19.04 -9.44
C VAL A 331 19.24 20.04 -10.39
N LYS A 332 20.58 20.10 -10.43
CA LYS A 332 21.31 20.97 -11.34
C LYS A 332 21.03 20.68 -12.83
N GLY A 333 20.90 19.39 -13.17
CA GLY A 333 20.51 18.98 -14.51
C GLY A 333 19.10 19.47 -14.88
N ALA A 334 18.15 19.35 -13.96
CA ALA A 334 16.78 19.84 -14.15
C ALA A 334 16.74 21.37 -14.30
N GLU A 335 17.48 22.11 -13.46
CA GLU A 335 17.62 23.56 -13.57
C GLU A 335 18.26 23.96 -14.91
N GLY A 336 19.32 23.25 -15.36
CA GLY A 336 20.02 23.51 -16.59
C GLY A 336 19.17 23.40 -17.86
N ILE A 337 18.12 22.55 -17.82
CA ILE A 337 17.15 22.42 -18.94
C ILE A 337 15.84 23.18 -18.68
N GLY A 338 15.80 24.00 -17.63
CA GLY A 338 14.60 24.78 -17.25
C GLY A 338 13.42 23.92 -16.75
N LEU A 339 13.67 22.71 -16.25
CA LEU A 339 12.63 21.82 -15.76
C LEU A 339 12.12 22.33 -14.41
N SER A 340 10.85 22.69 -14.37
CA SER A 340 10.19 23.10 -13.13
C SER A 340 9.88 21.90 -12.21
N LEU A 341 9.49 22.18 -10.94
CA LEU A 341 9.01 21.16 -10.00
C LEU A 341 7.87 20.31 -10.61
N TRP A 342 6.96 20.90 -11.36
CA TRP A 342 5.88 20.19 -12.06
C TRP A 342 6.41 19.27 -13.16
N GLY A 343 7.42 19.71 -13.90
CA GLY A 343 8.09 18.85 -14.88
C GLY A 343 8.75 17.64 -14.23
N MET A 344 9.39 17.83 -13.06
CA MET A 344 9.93 16.74 -12.25
C MET A 344 8.82 15.81 -11.71
N ALA A 345 7.69 16.35 -11.28
CA ALA A 345 6.55 15.56 -10.84
C ALA A 345 6.04 14.63 -11.95
N ILE A 346 5.87 15.16 -13.15
CA ILE A 346 5.47 14.38 -14.34
C ILE A 346 6.51 13.31 -14.66
N LEU A 347 7.79 13.66 -14.69
CA LEU A 347 8.88 12.73 -14.97
C LEU A 347 8.89 11.56 -13.95
N PHE A 348 8.83 11.87 -12.66
CA PHE A 348 8.82 10.85 -11.62
C PHE A 348 7.57 9.96 -11.67
N THR A 349 6.41 10.55 -11.95
CA THR A 349 5.16 9.77 -12.13
C THR A 349 5.28 8.80 -13.31
N LEU A 350 5.83 9.25 -14.44
CA LEU A 350 6.06 8.40 -15.60
C LEU A 350 7.08 7.28 -15.31
N VAL A 351 8.17 7.60 -14.61
CA VAL A 351 9.19 6.60 -14.23
C VAL A 351 8.60 5.58 -13.26
N VAL A 352 7.89 6.02 -12.22
CA VAL A 352 7.24 5.11 -11.27
C VAL A 352 6.19 4.25 -11.97
N GLY A 353 5.39 4.84 -12.85
CA GLY A 353 4.40 4.12 -13.67
C GLY A 353 5.06 3.07 -14.57
N LEU A 354 6.14 3.41 -15.27
CA LEU A 354 6.89 2.49 -16.12
C LEU A 354 7.49 1.34 -15.28
N VAL A 355 8.13 1.65 -14.16
CA VAL A 355 8.71 0.64 -13.26
C VAL A 355 7.62 -0.25 -12.69
N THR A 356 6.46 0.30 -12.31
CA THR A 356 5.29 -0.47 -11.85
C THR A 356 4.80 -1.41 -12.94
N PHE A 357 4.69 -0.93 -14.18
CA PHE A 357 4.29 -1.76 -15.32
C PHE A 357 5.27 -2.92 -15.58
N LEU A 358 6.58 -2.64 -15.52
CA LEU A 358 7.61 -3.64 -15.76
C LEU A 358 7.72 -4.67 -14.61
N THR A 359 7.58 -4.23 -13.38
CA THR A 359 7.77 -5.08 -12.18
C THR A 359 6.48 -5.75 -11.71
N GLY A 360 5.33 -5.18 -12.07
CA GLY A 360 4.02 -5.59 -11.54
C GLY A 360 3.84 -5.22 -10.05
N SER A 361 4.64 -4.31 -9.49
CA SER A 361 4.61 -3.92 -8.07
C SER A 361 4.53 -2.41 -7.89
N GLY A 362 3.33 -1.86 -7.71
CA GLY A 362 3.14 -0.43 -7.40
C GLY A 362 3.78 -0.02 -6.07
N VAL A 363 3.64 -0.85 -5.04
CA VAL A 363 4.25 -0.60 -3.72
C VAL A 363 5.78 -0.52 -3.82
N GLY A 364 6.40 -1.47 -4.53
CA GLY A 364 7.86 -1.50 -4.70
C GLY A 364 8.38 -0.28 -5.46
N SER A 365 7.72 0.06 -6.56
CA SER A 365 8.09 1.21 -7.40
C SER A 365 7.92 2.52 -6.63
N PHE A 366 6.76 2.76 -6.05
CA PHE A 366 6.50 3.96 -5.26
C PHE A 366 7.50 4.10 -4.10
N THR A 367 7.71 3.04 -3.31
CA THR A 367 8.62 3.07 -2.16
C THR A 367 10.05 3.42 -2.56
N SER A 368 10.52 2.92 -3.70
CA SER A 368 11.89 3.18 -4.19
C SER A 368 12.13 4.65 -4.55
N PHE A 369 11.12 5.35 -5.03
CA PHE A 369 11.25 6.73 -5.49
C PHE A 369 10.72 7.77 -4.49
N ALA A 370 9.76 7.43 -3.64
CA ALA A 370 9.17 8.34 -2.65
C ALA A 370 10.24 8.93 -1.71
N SER A 371 11.21 8.13 -1.30
CA SER A 371 12.33 8.54 -0.44
C SER A 371 13.24 9.62 -1.06
N LEU A 372 13.24 9.78 -2.38
CA LEU A 372 14.03 10.80 -3.09
C LEU A 372 13.31 12.15 -3.16
N ALA A 373 11.98 12.14 -3.05
CA ALA A 373 11.14 13.31 -3.26
C ALA A 373 11.49 14.51 -2.37
N PRO A 374 11.77 14.37 -1.05
CA PRO A 374 12.14 15.51 -0.21
C PRO A 374 13.44 16.20 -0.67
N GLY A 375 14.47 15.42 -1.03
CA GLY A 375 15.75 15.96 -1.49
C GLY A 375 15.63 16.75 -2.78
N ILE A 376 14.84 16.26 -3.74
CA ILE A 376 14.60 16.89 -5.04
C ILE A 376 13.71 18.13 -4.88
N ALA A 377 12.62 18.02 -4.10
CA ALA A 377 11.73 19.15 -3.86
C ALA A 377 12.44 20.31 -3.18
N ASN A 378 13.25 20.03 -2.17
CA ASN A 378 14.07 21.06 -1.49
C ASN A 378 15.05 21.74 -2.46
N GLY A 379 15.68 20.98 -3.35
CA GLY A 379 16.60 21.52 -4.37
C GLY A 379 15.90 22.44 -5.37
N LEU A 380 14.64 22.14 -5.72
CA LEU A 380 13.83 22.96 -6.65
C LEU A 380 12.90 23.96 -5.93
N SER A 381 13.19 24.30 -4.67
CA SER A 381 12.43 25.25 -3.84
C SER A 381 10.93 24.97 -3.77
N GLY A 382 10.56 23.70 -3.71
CA GLY A 382 9.18 23.25 -3.72
C GLY A 382 8.82 22.28 -2.59
N SER A 383 7.53 21.87 -2.54
CA SER A 383 7.03 20.90 -1.56
C SER A 383 7.19 19.45 -2.07
N ALA A 384 7.66 18.57 -1.20
CA ALA A 384 7.71 17.14 -1.47
C ALA A 384 6.33 16.54 -1.83
N THR A 385 5.25 17.13 -1.32
CA THR A 385 3.86 16.74 -1.62
C THR A 385 3.58 16.79 -3.13
N ASN A 386 4.12 17.80 -3.84
CA ASN A 386 3.90 17.97 -5.27
C ASN A 386 4.58 16.87 -6.11
N LEU A 387 5.58 16.17 -5.54
CA LEU A 387 6.22 15.03 -6.19
C LEU A 387 5.57 13.71 -5.75
N VAL A 388 5.32 13.55 -4.45
CA VAL A 388 4.86 12.28 -3.86
C VAL A 388 3.41 11.96 -4.27
N THR A 389 2.51 12.95 -4.26
CA THR A 389 1.09 12.71 -4.54
C THR A 389 0.85 12.17 -5.96
N PRO A 390 1.41 12.77 -7.04
CA PRO A 390 1.23 12.24 -8.38
C PRO A 390 1.81 10.84 -8.58
N MET A 391 2.89 10.49 -7.86
CA MET A 391 3.52 9.17 -7.98
C MET A 391 2.66 8.02 -7.42
N GLN A 392 1.60 8.31 -6.65
CA GLN A 392 0.69 7.31 -6.09
C GLN A 392 -0.41 6.88 -7.06
N PHE A 393 -0.70 7.69 -8.08
CA PHE A 393 -1.76 7.51 -9.07
C PHE A 393 -1.17 7.25 -10.45
#